data_f0ddea1e0891e642705bdd8721f477db
#
_entry.id   f0ddea1e0891e642705bdd8721f477db
#
_cell.length_a   1.000
_cell.length_b   1.000
_cell.length_c   1.000
_cell.angle_alpha   90.00
_cell.angle_beta   90.00
_cell.angle_gamma   90.00
#
_symmetry.space_group_name_H-M   'P 1'
#
loop_
_entity.id
_entity.type
_entity.pdbx_description
1 polymer ?
#
loop_
_entity_poly.entity_id
_entity_poly.type
_entity_poly.pdbx_seq_one_letter_code
_entity_poly.pdbx_strand_id
1 'polypeptide(L)'
;MNLEEEMQVKWEEKKRELEEEVHIALVGQPGAGKSSLINKLIGRKLFETGVHTDTTVDMQEAAYGTLRIHDLPGYGTARFPVERWVEEFHPEQYDLYLFVFEGKLHDSDAILFTFLKQWRDEREHPFFIVRNKKDQIWDEEKPKDALMDEIAKDVRDKLDEPDAAVQFVSCRTSEGIEDLKQAIFAADVLGVKRSKLRAEFQATSMEDLAYKKQHSMKAVNTYAWLGAANAVNPVPGLDVTLDVGMFYKLLSEIRRIFGITDDLAQTLEKYKVLAPIGQRVFSYATQEGVVMMVKKLAGEFAGKEISKYIPFVGQAAAAATGYMMIQKIGEKYVDDCYTIAQEILRGILKR
;
A
#
# COMPACT_ATOMS: atom_id res chain seq x y z
N MET A 1 -23.09 -28.52 -5.28
CA MET A 1 -22.14 -27.72 -6.05
C MET A 1 -21.15 -28.74 -6.64
N ASN A 2 -20.94 -28.74 -7.94
CA ASN A 2 -19.96 -29.63 -8.53
C ASN A 2 -18.54 -29.03 -8.36
N LEU A 3 -17.49 -29.79 -8.67
CA LEU A 3 -16.10 -29.36 -8.48
C LEU A 3 -15.78 -28.10 -9.31
N GLU A 4 -16.35 -27.97 -10.49
CA GLU A 4 -16.16 -26.80 -11.38
C GLU A 4 -16.79 -25.54 -10.78
N GLU A 5 -17.99 -25.63 -10.21
CA GLU A 5 -18.65 -24.53 -9.52
C GLU A 5 -17.84 -24.08 -8.28
N GLU A 6 -17.30 -25.03 -7.50
CA GLU A 6 -16.47 -24.72 -6.35
C GLU A 6 -15.15 -24.01 -6.75
N MET A 7 -14.53 -24.46 -7.83
CA MET A 7 -13.32 -23.83 -8.36
C MET A 7 -13.61 -22.42 -8.87
N GLN A 8 -14.74 -22.21 -9.57
CA GLN A 8 -15.13 -20.89 -10.06
C GLN A 8 -15.39 -19.92 -8.89
N VAL A 9 -16.11 -20.34 -7.86
CA VAL A 9 -16.35 -19.51 -6.66
C VAL A 9 -15.03 -19.11 -6.00
N LYS A 10 -14.11 -20.05 -5.79
CA LYS A 10 -12.80 -19.76 -5.21
C LYS A 10 -11.95 -18.85 -6.11
N TRP A 11 -12.06 -18.97 -7.42
CA TRP A 11 -11.37 -18.10 -8.37
C TRP A 11 -11.85 -16.65 -8.24
N GLU A 12 -13.17 -16.44 -8.21
CA GLU A 12 -13.77 -15.12 -8.03
C GLU A 12 -13.43 -14.50 -6.65
N GLU A 13 -13.45 -15.32 -5.58
CA GLU A 13 -13.03 -14.86 -4.24
C GLU A 13 -11.58 -14.39 -4.23
N LYS A 14 -10.67 -15.20 -4.78
CA LYS A 14 -9.24 -14.87 -4.82
C LYS A 14 -8.94 -13.66 -5.70
N LYS A 15 -9.64 -13.53 -6.82
CA LYS A 15 -9.54 -12.37 -7.70
C LYS A 15 -10.02 -11.11 -6.96
N ARG A 16 -11.17 -11.18 -6.30
CA ARG A 16 -11.71 -10.07 -5.50
C ARG A 16 -10.75 -9.66 -4.38
N GLU A 17 -10.16 -10.63 -3.67
CA GLU A 17 -9.16 -10.37 -2.62
C GLU A 17 -7.95 -9.58 -3.17
N LEU A 18 -7.45 -9.91 -4.38
CA LEU A 18 -6.36 -9.17 -5.02
C LEU A 18 -6.78 -7.76 -5.44
N GLU A 19 -8.00 -7.60 -5.96
CA GLU A 19 -8.51 -6.34 -6.52
C GLU A 19 -9.14 -5.42 -5.48
N GLU A 20 -9.37 -5.90 -4.25
CA GLU A 20 -9.93 -5.08 -3.17
C GLU A 20 -9.03 -3.87 -2.89
N GLU A 21 -9.66 -2.70 -2.87
CA GLU A 21 -8.98 -1.42 -2.63
C GLU A 21 -9.14 -0.95 -1.19
N VAL A 22 -8.20 -0.12 -0.75
CA VAL A 22 -8.23 0.52 0.56
C VAL A 22 -8.30 2.03 0.35
N HIS A 23 -9.41 2.62 0.76
CA HIS A 23 -9.68 4.04 0.63
C HIS A 23 -9.25 4.78 1.89
N ILE A 24 -8.27 5.69 1.76
CA ILE A 24 -7.73 6.50 2.85
C ILE A 24 -8.15 7.94 2.67
N ALA A 25 -8.85 8.51 3.65
CA ALA A 25 -9.17 9.92 3.68
C ALA A 25 -8.16 10.73 4.50
N LEU A 26 -7.56 11.75 3.89
CA LEU A 26 -6.75 12.74 4.59
C LEU A 26 -7.66 13.94 4.88
N VAL A 27 -7.93 14.15 6.15
CA VAL A 27 -8.85 15.18 6.64
C VAL A 27 -8.08 16.13 7.56
N GLY A 28 -8.40 17.40 7.57
CA GLY A 28 -7.80 18.35 8.50
C GLY A 28 -7.59 19.73 7.91
N GLN A 29 -7.03 20.61 8.75
CA GLN A 29 -6.83 22.02 8.44
C GLN A 29 -5.97 22.25 7.18
N PRO A 30 -6.21 23.35 6.45
CA PRO A 30 -5.27 23.80 5.43
C PRO A 30 -3.87 23.99 6.02
N GLY A 31 -2.83 23.55 5.29
CA GLY A 31 -1.45 23.69 5.76
C GLY A 31 -0.99 22.72 6.85
N ALA A 32 -1.87 21.89 7.41
CA ALA A 32 -1.51 20.90 8.44
C ALA A 32 -0.55 19.80 7.98
N GLY A 33 -0.33 19.69 6.66
CA GLY A 33 0.64 18.74 6.08
C GLY A 33 0.07 17.38 5.76
N LYS A 34 -1.21 17.28 5.42
CA LYS A 34 -1.91 16.06 4.96
C LYS A 34 -1.16 15.35 3.83
N SER A 35 -0.94 16.04 2.72
CA SER A 35 -0.19 15.55 1.55
C SER A 35 1.25 15.14 1.90
N SER A 36 1.91 15.89 2.81
CA SER A 36 3.25 15.54 3.28
C SER A 36 3.25 14.27 4.11
N LEU A 37 2.21 14.05 4.94
CA LEU A 37 2.09 12.88 5.77
C LEU A 37 1.95 11.61 4.94
N ILE A 38 1.03 11.59 3.98
CA ILE A 38 0.84 10.41 3.14
C ILE A 38 2.05 10.13 2.24
N ASN A 39 2.68 11.17 1.66
CA ASN A 39 3.93 11.02 0.92
C ASN A 39 5.02 10.35 1.79
N LYS A 40 5.04 10.70 3.09
CA LYS A 40 5.99 10.13 4.04
C LYS A 40 5.67 8.67 4.40
N LEU A 41 4.39 8.35 4.63
CA LEU A 41 3.96 6.97 4.92
C LEU A 41 4.23 6.02 3.74
N ILE A 42 3.99 6.48 2.51
CA ILE A 42 4.24 5.72 1.29
C ILE A 42 5.74 5.70 0.91
N GLY A 43 6.49 6.74 1.30
CA GLY A 43 7.90 6.92 0.92
C GLY A 43 8.10 7.43 -0.51
N ARG A 44 7.07 8.02 -1.11
CA ARG A 44 7.06 8.60 -2.46
C ARG A 44 6.23 9.87 -2.51
N LYS A 45 6.57 10.76 -3.45
CA LYS A 45 5.78 11.95 -3.72
C LYS A 45 4.57 11.57 -4.60
N LEU A 46 3.41 11.41 -3.98
CA LEU A 46 2.13 11.19 -4.65
C LEU A 46 1.40 12.52 -4.89
N PHE A 47 1.46 13.41 -3.90
CA PHE A 47 0.86 14.74 -3.98
C PHE A 47 1.93 15.81 -3.98
N GLU A 48 1.67 16.91 -4.71
CA GLU A 48 2.48 18.10 -4.62
C GLU A 48 2.34 18.73 -3.23
N THR A 49 3.47 19.11 -2.66
CA THR A 49 3.51 19.82 -1.39
C THR A 49 4.03 21.22 -1.63
N GLY A 50 3.27 22.23 -1.27
CA GLY A 50 3.61 23.65 -1.52
C GLY A 50 3.58 24.49 -0.25
N VAL A 51 4.25 25.64 -0.30
CA VAL A 51 4.27 26.65 0.78
C VAL A 51 3.13 27.66 0.62
N HIS A 52 2.39 27.58 -0.49
CA HIS A 52 1.27 28.49 -0.75
C HIS A 52 0.03 28.03 0.02
N THR A 53 -0.62 28.98 0.67
CA THR A 53 -1.94 28.83 1.28
C THR A 53 -2.94 28.38 0.20
N ASP A 54 -3.75 27.35 0.50
CA ASP A 54 -4.81 26.80 -0.36
C ASP A 54 -4.34 25.95 -1.55
N THR A 55 -3.28 25.14 -1.38
CA THR A 55 -2.86 24.20 -2.43
C THR A 55 -3.89 23.11 -2.73
N THR A 56 -4.75 22.74 -1.76
CA THR A 56 -5.83 21.76 -1.95
C THR A 56 -7.17 22.48 -1.98
N VAL A 57 -7.51 23.07 -3.12
CA VAL A 57 -8.78 23.79 -3.34
C VAL A 57 -9.92 22.84 -3.69
N ASP A 58 -9.60 21.70 -4.30
CA ASP A 58 -10.49 20.62 -4.69
C ASP A 58 -9.94 19.28 -4.16
N MET A 59 -10.80 18.27 -4.03
CA MET A 59 -10.38 16.92 -3.69
C MET A 59 -9.33 16.44 -4.68
N GLN A 60 -8.21 15.92 -4.16
CA GLN A 60 -7.21 15.24 -4.98
C GLN A 60 -7.22 13.76 -4.65
N GLU A 61 -7.18 12.94 -5.68
CA GLU A 61 -7.10 11.49 -5.53
C GLU A 61 -5.80 10.97 -6.14
N ALA A 62 -5.16 10.05 -5.45
CA ALA A 62 -4.00 9.32 -5.95
C ALA A 62 -4.15 7.83 -5.72
N ALA A 63 -3.82 7.04 -6.76
CA ALA A 63 -3.74 5.59 -6.68
C ALA A 63 -2.30 5.15 -6.42
N TYR A 64 -2.10 4.28 -5.45
CA TYR A 64 -0.82 3.63 -5.20
C TYR A 64 -1.04 2.16 -4.87
N GLY A 65 -0.86 1.30 -5.86
CA GLY A 65 -1.18 -0.10 -5.76
C GLY A 65 -2.66 -0.35 -5.46
N THR A 66 -2.92 -0.96 -4.34
CA THR A 66 -4.27 -1.20 -3.84
C THR A 66 -4.82 -0.04 -3.01
N LEU A 67 -4.04 1.02 -2.77
CA LEU A 67 -4.49 2.19 -2.03
C LEU A 67 -5.12 3.22 -2.96
N ARG A 68 -6.25 3.78 -2.52
CA ARG A 68 -6.90 4.97 -3.06
C ARG A 68 -6.84 6.04 -1.98
N ILE A 69 -6.09 7.09 -2.24
CA ILE A 69 -5.79 8.12 -1.26
C ILE A 69 -6.51 9.39 -1.69
N HIS A 70 -7.35 9.91 -0.80
CA HIS A 70 -8.17 11.07 -1.01
C HIS A 70 -7.68 12.21 -0.12
N ASP A 71 -6.97 13.18 -0.70
CA ASP A 71 -6.58 14.41 0.00
C ASP A 71 -7.74 15.40 -0.09
N LEU A 72 -8.52 15.46 1.00
CA LEU A 72 -9.73 16.25 1.05
C LEU A 72 -9.41 17.72 1.36
N PRO A 73 -10.14 18.68 0.74
CA PRO A 73 -9.90 20.09 0.98
C PRO A 73 -10.16 20.45 2.46
N GLY A 74 -9.50 21.52 2.90
CA GLY A 74 -9.74 22.04 4.24
C GLY A 74 -11.18 22.55 4.41
N TYR A 75 -11.74 22.32 5.58
CA TYR A 75 -13.09 22.72 5.99
C TYR A 75 -13.07 23.96 6.89
N GLY A 76 -14.25 24.46 7.28
CA GLY A 76 -14.40 25.65 8.12
C GLY A 76 -14.02 26.94 7.41
N THR A 77 -14.00 26.91 6.07
CA THR A 77 -13.76 28.06 5.20
C THR A 77 -15.09 28.59 4.62
N ALA A 78 -15.08 29.79 4.07
CA ALA A 78 -16.26 30.35 3.39
C ALA A 78 -16.73 29.46 2.21
N ARG A 79 -15.81 28.72 1.57
CA ARG A 79 -16.10 27.81 0.45
C ARG A 79 -16.68 26.48 0.95
N PHE A 80 -16.13 25.94 2.04
CA PHE A 80 -16.49 24.66 2.63
C PHE A 80 -16.84 24.82 4.12
N PRO A 81 -18.05 25.33 4.46
CA PRO A 81 -18.59 25.15 5.80
C PRO A 81 -18.64 23.64 6.13
N VAL A 82 -18.53 23.26 7.38
CA VAL A 82 -18.37 21.85 7.78
C VAL A 82 -19.55 20.99 7.30
N GLU A 83 -20.78 21.50 7.41
CA GLU A 83 -21.98 20.78 6.99
C GLU A 83 -21.97 20.47 5.49
N ARG A 84 -21.66 21.47 4.66
CA ARG A 84 -21.53 21.31 3.21
C ARG A 84 -20.38 20.35 2.86
N TRP A 85 -19.28 20.40 3.61
CA TRP A 85 -18.14 19.53 3.41
C TRP A 85 -18.54 18.05 3.61
N VAL A 86 -19.30 17.74 4.68
CA VAL A 86 -19.77 16.38 4.97
C VAL A 86 -20.71 15.88 3.86
N GLU A 87 -21.61 16.72 3.37
CA GLU A 87 -22.52 16.38 2.27
C GLU A 87 -21.79 16.13 0.94
N GLU A 88 -20.72 16.89 0.66
CA GLU A 88 -20.00 16.82 -0.62
C GLU A 88 -18.99 15.66 -0.70
N PHE A 89 -18.33 15.33 0.41
CA PHE A 89 -17.23 14.36 0.43
C PHE A 89 -17.58 12.97 0.94
N HIS A 90 -18.83 12.72 1.27
CA HIS A 90 -19.36 11.38 1.57
C HIS A 90 -18.44 10.53 2.46
N PRO A 91 -18.26 10.90 3.75
CA PRO A 91 -17.27 10.25 4.62
C PRO A 91 -17.47 8.73 4.79
N GLU A 92 -18.66 8.21 4.52
CA GLU A 92 -18.98 6.79 4.63
C GLU A 92 -18.25 5.87 3.66
N GLN A 93 -17.62 6.42 2.62
CA GLN A 93 -16.94 5.62 1.57
C GLN A 93 -15.49 5.25 1.89
N TYR A 94 -14.90 5.82 2.95
CA TYR A 94 -13.50 5.61 3.27
C TYR A 94 -13.31 4.54 4.34
N ASP A 95 -12.21 3.78 4.24
CA ASP A 95 -11.87 2.70 5.16
C ASP A 95 -11.02 3.16 6.35
N LEU A 96 -10.33 4.29 6.19
CA LEU A 96 -9.37 4.82 7.16
C LEU A 96 -9.34 6.35 7.06
N TYR A 97 -9.37 7.01 8.22
CA TYR A 97 -9.24 8.46 8.31
C TYR A 97 -7.95 8.86 9.01
N LEU A 98 -7.20 9.75 8.39
CA LEU A 98 -6.09 10.46 9.01
C LEU A 98 -6.51 11.93 9.21
N PHE A 99 -6.91 12.26 10.43
CA PHE A 99 -7.28 13.61 10.83
C PHE A 99 -6.03 14.38 11.24
N VAL A 100 -5.54 15.25 10.35
CA VAL A 100 -4.26 15.92 10.51
C VAL A 100 -4.44 17.38 10.88
N PHE A 101 -3.83 17.79 11.98
CA PHE A 101 -3.84 19.19 12.43
C PHE A 101 -2.45 19.66 12.84
N GLU A 102 -2.29 20.97 12.94
CA GLU A 102 -1.13 21.65 13.51
C GLU A 102 -1.60 22.76 14.49
N GLY A 103 -0.74 23.19 15.40
CA GLY A 103 -1.15 24.21 16.37
C GLY A 103 -2.24 23.68 17.32
N LYS A 104 -3.31 24.45 17.45
CA LYS A 104 -4.50 24.12 18.25
C LYS A 104 -5.63 23.64 17.36
N LEU A 105 -6.51 22.81 17.91
CA LEU A 105 -7.78 22.50 17.24
C LEU A 105 -8.69 23.73 17.24
N HIS A 106 -9.33 23.98 16.09
CA HIS A 106 -10.36 25.00 15.94
C HIS A 106 -11.75 24.43 16.25
N ASP A 107 -12.76 25.30 16.37
CA ASP A 107 -14.13 24.85 16.61
C ASP A 107 -14.67 24.03 15.41
N SER A 108 -14.29 24.42 14.19
CA SER A 108 -14.59 23.66 12.98
C SER A 108 -14.03 22.22 13.00
N ASP A 109 -12.89 21.99 13.68
CA ASP A 109 -12.31 20.66 13.82
C ASP A 109 -13.18 19.79 14.73
N ALA A 110 -13.66 20.36 15.86
CA ALA A 110 -14.55 19.65 16.77
C ALA A 110 -15.91 19.34 16.14
N ILE A 111 -16.47 20.27 15.36
CA ILE A 111 -17.73 20.06 14.63
C ILE A 111 -17.56 18.94 13.63
N LEU A 112 -16.51 18.99 12.78
CA LEU A 112 -16.27 17.93 11.80
C LEU A 112 -16.02 16.58 12.46
N PHE A 113 -15.24 16.56 13.55
CA PHE A 113 -14.98 15.34 14.30
C PHE A 113 -16.28 14.69 14.79
N THR A 114 -17.24 15.49 15.28
CA THR A 114 -18.55 15.00 15.72
C THR A 114 -19.31 14.30 14.59
N PHE A 115 -19.27 14.84 13.36
CA PHE A 115 -19.85 14.18 12.19
C PHE A 115 -19.12 12.87 11.84
N LEU A 116 -17.78 12.90 11.82
CA LEU A 116 -16.98 11.72 11.49
C LEU A 116 -17.06 10.62 12.56
N LYS A 117 -17.25 11.00 13.84
CA LYS A 117 -17.45 10.09 14.96
C LYS A 117 -18.67 9.21 14.76
N GLN A 118 -19.79 9.77 14.27
CA GLN A 118 -20.99 8.99 13.97
C GLN A 118 -20.67 7.83 13.01
N TRP A 119 -19.94 8.08 11.94
CA TRP A 119 -19.54 7.05 10.97
C TRP A 119 -18.52 6.06 11.54
N ARG A 120 -17.58 6.53 12.37
CA ARG A 120 -16.64 5.68 13.09
C ARG A 120 -17.39 4.67 13.96
N ASP A 121 -18.33 5.12 14.76
CA ASP A 121 -19.03 4.30 15.75
C ASP A 121 -20.02 3.33 15.09
N GLU A 122 -20.69 3.73 14.00
CA GLU A 122 -21.62 2.88 13.26
C GLU A 122 -20.94 1.82 12.40
N ARG A 123 -19.77 2.10 11.85
CA ARG A 123 -19.07 1.25 10.86
C ARG A 123 -17.71 0.73 11.32
N GLU A 124 -17.29 1.06 12.54
CA GLU A 124 -15.99 0.70 13.12
C GLU A 124 -14.79 1.14 12.25
N HIS A 125 -14.94 2.25 11.50
CA HIS A 125 -13.84 2.75 10.68
C HIS A 125 -12.73 3.36 11.56
N PRO A 126 -11.47 2.95 11.41
CA PRO A 126 -10.39 3.48 12.22
C PRO A 126 -10.13 4.95 11.88
N PHE A 127 -10.00 5.74 12.94
CA PHE A 127 -9.79 7.16 12.89
C PHE A 127 -8.56 7.53 13.70
N PHE A 128 -7.56 8.13 13.07
CA PHE A 128 -6.31 8.51 13.72
C PHE A 128 -6.19 10.02 13.79
N ILE A 129 -6.08 10.55 15.00
CA ILE A 129 -5.86 11.97 15.29
C ILE A 129 -4.35 12.20 15.24
N VAL A 130 -3.89 12.97 14.25
CA VAL A 130 -2.47 13.18 14.00
C VAL A 130 -2.08 14.63 14.18
N ARG A 131 -1.31 14.94 15.21
CA ARG A 131 -0.67 16.24 15.42
C ARG A 131 0.65 16.28 14.66
N ASN A 132 0.65 16.92 13.50
CA ASN A 132 1.86 17.08 12.69
C ASN A 132 2.76 18.21 13.21
N LYS A 133 3.95 18.36 12.64
CA LYS A 133 4.97 19.36 13.02
C LYS A 133 5.43 19.23 14.48
N LYS A 134 5.57 17.99 14.96
CA LYS A 134 6.10 17.68 16.30
C LYS A 134 7.44 18.37 16.58
N ASP A 135 8.25 18.58 15.55
CA ASP A 135 9.53 19.28 15.61
C ASP A 135 9.41 20.78 15.94
N GLN A 136 8.21 21.37 15.83
CA GLN A 136 7.92 22.76 16.20
C GLN A 136 7.31 22.91 17.60
N ILE A 137 7.06 21.81 18.32
CA ILE A 137 6.59 21.84 19.70
C ILE A 137 7.77 22.19 20.59
N TRP A 138 7.75 23.42 21.11
CA TRP A 138 8.81 23.96 21.96
C TRP A 138 8.29 25.05 22.88
N ASP A 139 8.87 25.13 24.07
CA ASP A 139 8.62 26.17 25.09
C ASP A 139 9.92 26.37 25.87
N GLU A 140 10.14 27.58 26.39
CA GLU A 140 11.35 27.90 27.16
C GLU A 140 11.40 27.22 28.53
N GLU A 141 10.24 27.00 29.15
CA GLU A 141 10.13 26.54 30.53
C GLU A 141 9.72 25.09 30.67
N LYS A 142 9.08 24.52 29.63
CA LYS A 142 8.49 23.19 29.72
C LYS A 142 9.20 22.17 28.81
N PRO A 143 9.45 20.96 29.31
CA PRO A 143 9.96 19.89 28.48
C PRO A 143 8.92 19.50 27.43
N LYS A 144 9.41 19.04 26.26
CA LYS A 144 8.59 18.70 25.08
C LYS A 144 7.48 17.68 25.41
N ASP A 145 7.80 16.68 26.24
CA ASP A 145 6.84 15.64 26.61
C ASP A 145 5.66 16.21 27.40
N ALA A 146 5.93 17.12 28.37
CA ALA A 146 4.87 17.80 29.12
C ALA A 146 3.98 18.65 28.22
N LEU A 147 4.56 19.30 27.20
CA LEU A 147 3.77 20.05 26.19
C LEU A 147 2.91 19.12 25.34
N MET A 148 3.42 17.94 24.97
CA MET A 148 2.66 16.95 24.22
C MET A 148 1.50 16.40 25.05
N ASP A 149 1.69 16.16 26.33
CA ASP A 149 0.63 15.72 27.26
C ASP A 149 -0.46 16.81 27.42
N GLU A 150 -0.07 18.08 27.55
CA GLU A 150 -1.00 19.20 27.58
C GLU A 150 -1.82 19.34 26.29
N ILE A 151 -1.16 19.21 25.13
CA ILE A 151 -1.82 19.23 23.82
C ILE A 151 -2.79 18.05 23.70
N ALA A 152 -2.36 16.85 24.09
CA ALA A 152 -3.20 15.66 24.02
C ALA A 152 -4.44 15.80 24.92
N LYS A 153 -4.28 16.40 26.10
CA LYS A 153 -5.40 16.70 26.99
C LYS A 153 -6.36 17.72 26.38
N ASP A 154 -5.86 18.83 25.84
CA ASP A 154 -6.67 19.85 25.18
C ASP A 154 -7.46 19.27 24.00
N VAL A 155 -6.85 18.36 23.23
CA VAL A 155 -7.52 17.64 22.14
C VAL A 155 -8.66 16.77 22.67
N ARG A 156 -8.43 15.98 23.71
CA ARG A 156 -9.46 15.11 24.33
C ARG A 156 -10.63 15.92 24.86
N ASP A 157 -10.33 16.98 25.58
CA ASP A 157 -11.33 17.88 26.17
C ASP A 157 -12.16 18.56 25.06
N LYS A 158 -11.53 19.01 23.98
CA LYS A 158 -12.20 19.70 22.88
C LYS A 158 -13.04 18.78 22.00
N LEU A 159 -12.62 17.53 21.82
CA LEU A 159 -13.33 16.53 21.03
C LEU A 159 -14.37 15.72 21.84
N ASP A 160 -14.44 15.94 23.15
CA ASP A 160 -15.24 15.10 24.06
C ASP A 160 -14.92 13.60 23.94
N GLU A 161 -13.61 13.29 23.87
CA GLU A 161 -13.08 11.93 23.70
C GLU A 161 -11.96 11.65 24.71
N PRO A 162 -12.27 11.24 25.93
CA PRO A 162 -11.28 11.07 27.01
C PRO A 162 -10.15 10.07 26.67
N ASP A 163 -10.47 9.05 25.86
CA ASP A 163 -9.56 7.97 25.50
C ASP A 163 -8.88 8.19 24.14
N ALA A 164 -9.08 9.34 23.50
CA ALA A 164 -8.50 9.61 22.19
C ALA A 164 -6.97 9.58 22.23
N ALA A 165 -6.37 8.74 21.40
CA ALA A 165 -4.94 8.67 21.19
C ALA A 165 -4.50 9.70 20.16
N VAL A 166 -3.66 10.66 20.58
CA VAL A 166 -3.07 11.66 19.68
C VAL A 166 -1.70 11.18 19.20
N GLN A 167 -1.54 11.03 17.90
CA GLN A 167 -0.28 10.65 17.27
C GLN A 167 0.54 11.89 16.94
N PHE A 168 1.68 12.08 17.59
CA PHE A 168 2.57 13.21 17.35
C PHE A 168 3.62 12.86 16.29
N VAL A 169 3.59 13.52 15.14
CA VAL A 169 4.50 13.24 14.03
C VAL A 169 5.20 14.50 13.52
N SER A 170 6.35 14.31 12.88
CA SER A 170 7.00 15.33 12.06
C SER A 170 7.32 14.75 10.68
N CYS A 171 6.65 15.23 9.65
CA CYS A 171 6.99 14.86 8.27
C CYS A 171 8.40 15.33 7.87
N ARG A 172 8.93 16.38 8.50
CA ARG A 172 10.27 16.93 8.23
C ARG A 172 11.37 16.03 8.78
N THR A 173 11.28 15.64 10.06
CA THR A 173 12.32 14.85 10.77
C THR A 173 12.05 13.34 10.76
N SER A 174 10.86 12.90 10.32
CA SER A 174 10.34 11.53 10.40
C SER A 174 10.04 11.05 11.84
N GLU A 175 10.13 11.91 12.84
CA GLU A 175 9.83 11.57 14.22
C GLU A 175 8.34 11.19 14.36
N GLY A 176 8.03 10.09 15.06
CA GLY A 176 6.68 9.59 15.30
C GLY A 176 5.97 8.94 14.08
N ILE A 177 6.60 8.94 12.90
CA ILE A 177 6.00 8.31 11.71
C ILE A 177 5.87 6.79 11.90
N GLU A 178 6.87 6.16 12.52
CA GLU A 178 6.84 4.73 12.77
C GLU A 178 5.76 4.37 13.82
N ASP A 179 5.62 5.18 14.86
CA ASP A 179 4.59 4.99 15.89
C ASP A 179 3.18 5.06 15.29
N LEU A 180 2.94 6.04 14.39
CA LEU A 180 1.69 6.14 13.64
C LEU A 180 1.44 4.91 12.75
N LYS A 181 2.47 4.42 12.04
CA LYS A 181 2.35 3.19 11.25
C LYS A 181 1.95 2.01 12.12
N GLN A 182 2.60 1.83 13.26
CA GLN A 182 2.29 0.73 14.17
C GLN A 182 0.87 0.85 14.73
N ALA A 183 0.41 2.06 15.07
CA ALA A 183 -0.97 2.29 15.48
C ALA A 183 -1.97 1.90 14.38
N ILE A 184 -1.71 2.26 13.12
CA ILE A 184 -2.54 1.86 11.98
C ILE A 184 -2.53 0.33 11.81
N PHE A 185 -1.37 -0.32 11.94
CA PHE A 185 -1.26 -1.77 11.80
C PHE A 185 -1.86 -2.55 12.97
N ALA A 186 -2.03 -1.92 14.12
CA ALA A 186 -2.70 -2.51 15.28
C ALA A 186 -4.24 -2.43 15.20
N ALA A 187 -4.81 -1.66 14.26
CA ALA A 187 -6.26 -1.52 14.12
C ALA A 187 -6.88 -2.80 13.54
N ASP A 188 -7.40 -3.66 14.39
CA ASP A 188 -7.98 -4.96 13.99
C ASP A 188 -9.19 -4.83 13.07
N VAL A 189 -9.95 -3.76 13.20
CA VAL A 189 -11.12 -3.46 12.37
C VAL A 189 -10.80 -3.39 10.86
N LEU A 190 -9.58 -3.07 10.48
CA LEU A 190 -9.13 -3.07 9.08
C LEU A 190 -9.10 -4.48 8.44
N GLY A 191 -9.10 -5.55 9.23
CA GLY A 191 -9.13 -6.91 8.71
C GLY A 191 -8.07 -7.17 7.62
N VAL A 192 -8.53 -7.64 6.47
CA VAL A 192 -7.67 -7.93 5.29
C VAL A 192 -6.99 -6.66 4.76
N LYS A 193 -7.66 -5.51 4.80
CA LYS A 193 -7.13 -4.22 4.31
C LYS A 193 -5.87 -3.77 5.06
N ARG A 194 -5.72 -4.14 6.34
CA ARG A 194 -4.51 -3.91 7.12
C ARG A 194 -3.26 -4.51 6.46
N SER A 195 -3.39 -5.71 5.90
CA SER A 195 -2.26 -6.37 5.23
C SER A 195 -1.80 -5.62 3.98
N LYS A 196 -2.72 -5.00 3.27
CA LYS A 196 -2.44 -4.16 2.09
C LYS A 196 -1.78 -2.85 2.50
N LEU A 197 -2.29 -2.17 3.53
CA LEU A 197 -1.65 -0.97 4.08
C LEU A 197 -0.20 -1.24 4.49
N ARG A 198 0.04 -2.33 5.24
CA ARG A 198 1.38 -2.71 5.68
C ARG A 198 2.32 -3.07 4.52
N ALA A 199 1.79 -3.67 3.46
CA ALA A 199 2.56 -3.99 2.26
C ALA A 199 2.93 -2.73 1.46
N GLU A 200 2.04 -1.73 1.37
CA GLU A 200 2.25 -0.54 0.55
C GLU A 200 3.04 0.57 1.27
N PHE A 201 2.92 0.71 2.58
CA PHE A 201 3.67 1.71 3.32
C PHE A 201 5.18 1.47 3.25
N GLN A 202 5.97 2.52 3.32
CA GLN A 202 7.43 2.44 3.25
C GLN A 202 7.98 1.56 4.37
N ALA A 203 8.85 0.60 4.01
CA ALA A 203 9.61 -0.16 4.98
C ALA A 203 10.68 0.73 5.64
N THR A 204 10.72 0.74 6.95
CA THR A 204 11.71 1.46 7.77
C THR A 204 12.52 0.53 8.65
N SER A 205 12.17 -0.76 8.69
CA SER A 205 12.83 -1.79 9.47
C SER A 205 13.01 -3.09 8.68
N MET A 206 13.89 -3.97 9.19
CA MET A 206 14.04 -5.32 8.62
C MET A 206 12.78 -6.18 8.84
N GLU A 207 12.01 -5.89 9.89
CA GLU A 207 10.71 -6.54 10.15
C GLU A 207 9.70 -6.17 9.08
N ASP A 208 9.62 -4.88 8.70
CA ASP A 208 8.77 -4.44 7.59
C ASP A 208 9.13 -5.16 6.28
N LEU A 209 10.44 -5.26 5.99
CA LEU A 209 10.89 -5.97 4.80
C LEU A 209 10.56 -7.46 4.84
N ALA A 210 10.69 -8.11 6.00
CA ALA A 210 10.32 -9.51 6.17
C ALA A 210 8.80 -9.70 5.96
N TYR A 211 7.98 -8.79 6.48
CA TYR A 211 6.54 -8.79 6.24
C TYR A 211 6.21 -8.62 4.75
N LYS A 212 6.82 -7.65 4.07
CA LYS A 212 6.64 -7.44 2.63
C LYS A 212 7.02 -8.69 1.83
N LYS A 213 8.09 -9.36 2.20
CA LYS A 213 8.50 -10.64 1.61
C LYS A 213 7.41 -11.70 1.76
N GLN A 214 6.89 -11.89 2.98
CA GLN A 214 5.83 -12.85 3.25
C GLN A 214 4.53 -12.49 2.49
N HIS A 215 4.15 -11.22 2.44
CA HIS A 215 2.99 -10.74 1.69
C HIS A 215 3.15 -11.01 0.19
N SER A 216 4.30 -10.68 -0.38
CA SER A 216 4.61 -10.93 -1.80
C SER A 216 4.61 -12.42 -2.14
N MET A 217 5.10 -13.28 -1.24
CA MET A 217 5.03 -14.74 -1.42
C MET A 217 3.59 -15.27 -1.43
N LYS A 218 2.69 -14.70 -0.61
CA LYS A 218 1.25 -15.03 -0.67
C LYS A 218 0.65 -14.61 -1.99
N ALA A 219 1.00 -13.42 -2.50
CA ALA A 219 0.57 -12.96 -3.82
C ALA A 219 1.05 -13.92 -4.92
N VAL A 220 2.33 -14.32 -4.92
CA VAL A 220 2.88 -15.32 -5.85
C VAL A 220 2.04 -16.61 -5.85
N ASN A 221 1.74 -17.15 -4.67
CA ASN A 221 0.92 -18.36 -4.55
C ASN A 221 -0.50 -18.16 -5.08
N THR A 222 -1.12 -17.00 -4.81
CA THR A 222 -2.47 -16.68 -5.30
C THR A 222 -2.48 -16.59 -6.83
N TYR A 223 -1.53 -15.87 -7.43
CA TYR A 223 -1.41 -15.75 -8.90
C TYR A 223 -1.09 -17.10 -9.55
N ALA A 224 -0.24 -17.93 -8.92
CA ALA A 224 0.06 -19.29 -9.42
C ALA A 224 -1.19 -20.17 -9.42
N TRP A 225 -2.00 -20.07 -8.34
CA TRP A 225 -3.26 -20.81 -8.25
C TRP A 225 -4.29 -20.32 -9.29
N LEU A 226 -4.44 -19.00 -9.46
CA LEU A 226 -5.35 -18.42 -10.47
C LEU A 226 -4.97 -18.86 -11.89
N GLY A 227 -3.69 -18.85 -12.22
CA GLY A 227 -3.18 -19.32 -13.52
C GLY A 227 -3.44 -20.81 -13.75
N ALA A 228 -3.24 -21.64 -12.72
CA ALA A 228 -3.52 -23.07 -12.81
C ALA A 228 -5.03 -23.36 -12.94
N ALA A 229 -5.87 -22.68 -12.16
CA ALA A 229 -7.32 -22.84 -12.22
C ALA A 229 -7.88 -22.47 -13.60
N ASN A 230 -7.38 -21.39 -14.20
CA ASN A 230 -7.75 -20.97 -15.55
C ASN A 230 -7.34 -21.99 -16.62
N ALA A 231 -6.22 -22.70 -16.45
CA ALA A 231 -5.78 -23.73 -17.38
C ALA A 231 -6.63 -25.01 -17.34
N VAL A 232 -7.27 -25.30 -16.18
CA VAL A 232 -8.19 -26.45 -16.03
C VAL A 232 -9.59 -26.12 -16.51
N ASN A 233 -10.09 -24.94 -16.23
CA ASN A 233 -11.43 -24.48 -16.63
C ASN A 233 -11.32 -23.08 -17.22
N PRO A 234 -11.01 -22.96 -18.53
CA PRO A 234 -10.77 -21.67 -19.14
C PRO A 234 -12.03 -20.79 -19.09
N VAL A 235 -11.91 -19.65 -18.42
CA VAL A 235 -12.94 -18.61 -18.44
C VAL A 235 -13.08 -18.11 -19.88
N PRO A 236 -14.31 -18.05 -20.46
CA PRO A 236 -14.49 -17.58 -21.83
C PRO A 236 -13.86 -16.21 -22.04
N GLY A 237 -12.95 -16.12 -23.02
CA GLY A 237 -12.22 -14.88 -23.35
C GLY A 237 -10.82 -14.75 -22.72
N LEU A 238 -10.39 -15.72 -21.88
CA LEU A 238 -9.00 -15.84 -21.44
C LEU A 238 -8.34 -17.01 -22.17
N ASP A 239 -7.35 -16.70 -22.98
CA ASP A 239 -6.58 -17.72 -23.69
C ASP A 239 -5.79 -18.61 -22.71
N VAL A 240 -5.67 -19.90 -23.02
CA VAL A 240 -5.01 -20.95 -22.20
C VAL A 240 -3.49 -20.73 -22.04
N THR A 241 -2.94 -19.78 -22.72
CA THR A 241 -1.54 -19.35 -22.55
C THR A 241 -1.43 -18.56 -21.25
N LEU A 242 -0.39 -18.83 -20.48
CA LEU A 242 0.02 -18.05 -19.32
C LEU A 242 -0.28 -16.57 -19.60
N ASP A 243 -1.27 -16.01 -18.89
CA ASP A 243 -1.64 -14.62 -19.13
C ASP A 243 -0.45 -13.72 -18.75
N VAL A 244 0.30 -13.34 -19.77
CA VAL A 244 1.49 -12.49 -19.64
C VAL A 244 1.14 -11.20 -18.90
N GLY A 245 -0.08 -10.69 -19.12
CA GLY A 245 -0.58 -9.49 -18.44
C GLY A 245 -0.73 -9.72 -16.93
N MET A 246 -1.31 -10.84 -16.53
CA MET A 246 -1.46 -11.21 -15.13
C MET A 246 -0.09 -11.41 -14.45
N PHE A 247 0.85 -12.03 -15.14
CA PHE A 247 2.18 -12.26 -14.61
C PHE A 247 3.00 -10.96 -14.53
N TYR A 248 2.90 -10.09 -15.54
CA TYR A 248 3.48 -8.75 -15.50
C TYR A 248 2.92 -7.93 -14.33
N LYS A 249 1.60 -8.00 -14.07
CA LYS A 249 0.95 -7.35 -12.93
C LYS A 249 1.55 -7.82 -11.61
N LEU A 250 1.72 -9.13 -11.42
CA LEU A 250 2.37 -9.71 -10.23
C LEU A 250 3.78 -9.15 -10.01
N LEU A 251 4.64 -9.20 -11.03
CA LEU A 251 6.03 -8.75 -10.90
C LEU A 251 6.10 -7.23 -10.63
N SER A 252 5.24 -6.45 -11.28
CA SER A 252 5.13 -5.01 -11.06
C SER A 252 4.66 -4.68 -9.64
N GLU A 253 3.72 -5.44 -9.11
CA GLU A 253 3.24 -5.33 -7.73
C GLU A 253 4.35 -5.64 -6.73
N ILE A 254 5.08 -6.75 -6.90
CA ILE A 254 6.21 -7.10 -6.04
C ILE A 254 7.25 -5.98 -6.03
N ARG A 255 7.65 -5.46 -7.19
CA ARG A 255 8.63 -4.38 -7.31
C ARG A 255 8.18 -3.12 -6.59
N ARG A 256 6.91 -2.75 -6.72
CA ARG A 256 6.29 -1.61 -6.06
C ARG A 256 6.26 -1.77 -4.54
N ILE A 257 5.84 -2.93 -4.03
CA ILE A 257 5.80 -3.27 -2.60
C ILE A 257 7.18 -3.06 -1.95
N PHE A 258 8.26 -3.47 -2.61
CA PHE A 258 9.62 -3.25 -2.12
C PHE A 258 10.15 -1.83 -2.40
N GLY A 259 9.37 -0.97 -3.03
CA GLY A 259 9.73 0.43 -3.29
C GLY A 259 10.87 0.58 -4.30
N ILE A 260 11.06 -0.39 -5.20
CA ILE A 260 12.11 -0.35 -6.23
C ILE A 260 11.59 0.44 -7.42
N THR A 261 12.21 1.59 -7.67
CA THR A 261 11.85 2.56 -8.72
C THR A 261 12.83 2.46 -9.90
N ASP A 262 12.44 2.97 -11.06
CA ASP A 262 13.24 2.83 -12.29
C ASP A 262 14.56 3.61 -12.22
N ASP A 263 14.62 4.68 -11.43
CA ASP A 263 15.84 5.46 -11.17
C ASP A 263 16.94 4.66 -10.44
N LEU A 264 16.58 3.62 -9.72
CA LEU A 264 17.53 2.72 -9.08
C LEU A 264 18.33 1.85 -10.08
N ALA A 265 17.83 1.66 -11.30
CA ALA A 265 18.48 0.80 -12.30
C ALA A 265 19.96 1.19 -12.51
N GLN A 266 20.21 2.47 -12.82
CA GLN A 266 21.57 2.98 -13.04
C GLN A 266 22.43 2.94 -11.79
N THR A 267 21.81 3.09 -10.61
CA THR A 267 22.53 3.02 -9.34
C THR A 267 22.99 1.60 -9.07
N LEU A 268 22.16 0.59 -9.30
CA LEU A 268 22.48 -0.82 -9.08
C LEU A 268 23.61 -1.31 -9.98
N GLU A 269 23.72 -0.81 -11.22
CA GLU A 269 24.81 -1.17 -12.14
C GLU A 269 26.22 -0.87 -11.59
N LYS A 270 26.34 0.11 -10.69
CA LYS A 270 27.61 0.49 -10.06
C LYS A 270 28.07 -0.50 -8.99
N TYR A 271 27.20 -1.39 -8.53
CA TYR A 271 27.49 -2.36 -7.47
C TYR A 271 27.62 -3.76 -8.04
N LYS A 272 28.85 -4.30 -8.13
CA LYS A 272 29.17 -5.60 -8.76
C LYS A 272 28.26 -6.76 -8.28
N VAL A 273 27.89 -6.77 -7.00
CA VAL A 273 27.05 -7.83 -6.42
C VAL A 273 25.58 -7.65 -6.77
N LEU A 274 25.13 -6.40 -6.88
CA LEU A 274 23.71 -6.06 -7.13
C LEU A 274 23.39 -5.90 -8.61
N ALA A 275 24.37 -5.60 -9.45
CA ALA A 275 24.15 -5.40 -10.88
C ALA A 275 23.43 -6.58 -11.56
N PRO A 276 23.82 -7.87 -11.35
CA PRO A 276 23.10 -9.01 -11.94
C PRO A 276 21.67 -9.15 -11.41
N ILE A 277 21.42 -8.78 -10.13
CA ILE A 277 20.11 -8.79 -9.51
C ILE A 277 19.26 -7.67 -10.12
N GLY A 278 19.78 -6.46 -10.20
CA GLY A 278 19.14 -5.32 -10.84
C GLY A 278 18.75 -5.61 -12.29
N GLN A 279 19.68 -6.15 -13.09
CA GLN A 279 19.40 -6.53 -14.49
C GLN A 279 18.20 -7.50 -14.59
N ARG A 280 18.10 -8.52 -13.71
CA ARG A 280 16.93 -9.41 -13.70
C ARG A 280 15.66 -8.67 -13.32
N VAL A 281 15.67 -7.88 -12.25
CA VAL A 281 14.49 -7.15 -11.77
C VAL A 281 13.97 -6.19 -12.84
N PHE A 282 14.85 -5.43 -13.48
CA PHE A 282 14.43 -4.45 -14.49
C PHE A 282 14.18 -5.07 -15.88
N SER A 283 14.78 -6.22 -16.21
CA SER A 283 14.43 -6.92 -17.45
C SER A 283 12.98 -7.39 -17.49
N TYR A 284 12.36 -7.65 -16.31
CA TYR A 284 10.96 -8.06 -16.19
C TYR A 284 10.02 -6.87 -15.90
N ALA A 285 10.53 -5.65 -16.00
CA ALA A 285 9.73 -4.44 -15.82
C ALA A 285 8.87 -4.10 -17.05
N THR A 286 8.99 -4.86 -18.16
CA THR A 286 8.18 -4.71 -19.37
C THR A 286 7.48 -6.02 -19.73
N GLN A 287 6.37 -5.92 -20.46
CA GLN A 287 5.65 -7.11 -20.93
C GLN A 287 6.52 -7.96 -21.85
N GLU A 288 7.32 -7.33 -22.72
CA GLU A 288 8.26 -8.02 -23.63
C GLU A 288 9.31 -8.82 -22.85
N GLY A 289 9.84 -8.25 -21.76
CA GLY A 289 10.79 -8.92 -20.88
C GLY A 289 10.16 -10.13 -20.19
N VAL A 290 8.92 -10.03 -19.75
CA VAL A 290 8.15 -11.16 -19.18
C VAL A 290 7.93 -12.24 -20.25
N VAL A 291 7.56 -11.88 -21.48
CA VAL A 291 7.40 -12.84 -22.59
C VAL A 291 8.71 -13.59 -22.87
N MET A 292 9.84 -12.87 -22.95
CA MET A 292 11.15 -13.50 -23.18
C MET A 292 11.52 -14.46 -22.05
N MET A 293 11.26 -14.09 -20.80
CA MET A 293 11.51 -14.94 -19.65
C MET A 293 10.66 -16.21 -19.68
N VAL A 294 9.35 -16.08 -19.93
CA VAL A 294 8.43 -17.22 -20.03
C VAL A 294 8.87 -18.17 -21.15
N LYS A 295 9.23 -17.65 -22.34
CA LYS A 295 9.73 -18.46 -23.47
C LYS A 295 11.00 -19.22 -23.10
N LYS A 296 11.96 -18.58 -22.44
CA LYS A 296 13.21 -19.21 -21.98
C LYS A 296 12.93 -20.39 -21.05
N LEU A 297 12.08 -20.18 -20.06
CA LEU A 297 11.74 -21.22 -19.08
C LEU A 297 10.89 -22.34 -19.69
N ALA A 298 9.93 -22.01 -20.57
CA ALA A 298 9.19 -23.04 -21.29
C ALA A 298 10.12 -23.98 -22.06
N GLY A 299 11.21 -23.45 -22.67
CA GLY A 299 12.25 -24.26 -23.29
C GLY A 299 13.01 -25.17 -22.30
N GLU A 300 13.29 -24.68 -21.11
CA GLU A 300 13.95 -25.47 -20.04
C GLU A 300 13.02 -26.58 -19.49
N PHE A 301 11.73 -26.34 -19.39
CA PHE A 301 10.74 -27.33 -18.95
C PHE A 301 10.43 -28.36 -20.06
N ALA A 302 10.39 -27.95 -21.34
CA ALA A 302 10.16 -28.85 -22.46
C ALA A 302 11.32 -29.87 -22.66
N GLY A 303 12.54 -29.50 -22.26
CA GLY A 303 13.73 -30.40 -22.39
C GLY A 303 13.81 -31.52 -21.32
N LYS A 304 12.99 -31.47 -20.28
CA LYS A 304 13.00 -32.47 -19.21
C LYS A 304 11.72 -33.31 -19.21
N GLU A 305 11.73 -34.41 -20.04
CA GLU A 305 10.82 -35.56 -19.96
C GLU A 305 9.28 -35.37 -19.96
N ILE A 306 8.76 -34.14 -19.93
CA ILE A 306 7.32 -33.87 -19.93
C ILE A 306 6.68 -34.17 -21.30
N SER A 307 7.46 -34.13 -22.39
CA SER A 307 6.97 -34.41 -23.76
C SER A 307 6.47 -35.84 -23.96
N LYS A 308 6.82 -36.80 -23.13
CA LYS A 308 6.41 -38.21 -23.23
C LYS A 308 5.01 -38.49 -22.67
N TYR A 309 4.42 -37.58 -21.87
CA TYR A 309 3.13 -37.77 -21.18
C TYR A 309 2.01 -36.86 -21.68
N ILE A 310 2.28 -35.95 -22.61
CA ILE A 310 1.37 -34.90 -23.10
C ILE A 310 0.09 -35.39 -23.82
N PRO A 311 0.01 -36.57 -24.48
CA PRO A 311 -1.19 -36.87 -25.25
C PRO A 311 -2.44 -37.17 -24.43
N PHE A 312 -2.35 -37.48 -23.12
CA PHE A 312 -3.49 -37.94 -22.33
C PHE A 312 -3.80 -37.14 -21.04
N VAL A 313 -2.97 -36.16 -20.66
CA VAL A 313 -3.12 -35.37 -19.42
C VAL A 313 -3.14 -33.86 -19.70
N GLY A 314 -3.60 -33.44 -20.87
CA GLY A 314 -3.43 -32.10 -21.45
C GLY A 314 -3.60 -30.91 -20.51
N GLN A 315 -4.78 -30.74 -19.92
CA GLN A 315 -5.10 -29.56 -19.11
C GLN A 315 -4.46 -29.60 -17.70
N ALA A 316 -4.47 -30.74 -17.02
CA ALA A 316 -3.90 -30.86 -15.68
C ALA A 316 -2.36 -30.72 -15.69
N ALA A 317 -1.67 -31.24 -16.71
CA ALA A 317 -0.21 -31.08 -16.83
C ALA A 317 0.15 -29.62 -17.18
N ALA A 318 -0.62 -28.96 -18.04
CA ALA A 318 -0.45 -27.55 -18.37
C ALA A 318 -0.67 -26.66 -17.13
N ALA A 319 -1.71 -26.92 -16.33
CA ALA A 319 -2.00 -26.24 -15.10
C ALA A 319 -0.86 -26.38 -14.06
N ALA A 320 -0.38 -27.62 -13.86
CA ALA A 320 0.74 -27.88 -12.94
C ALA A 320 2.04 -27.20 -13.39
N THR A 321 2.31 -27.22 -14.69
CA THR A 321 3.50 -26.54 -15.27
C THR A 321 3.39 -25.03 -15.10
N GLY A 322 2.25 -24.43 -15.41
CA GLY A 322 2.00 -23.00 -15.22
C GLY A 322 2.14 -22.57 -13.76
N TYR A 323 1.54 -23.34 -12.85
CA TYR A 323 1.67 -23.12 -11.41
C TYR A 323 3.14 -23.10 -10.97
N MET A 324 3.90 -24.14 -11.28
CA MET A 324 5.33 -24.26 -10.92
C MET A 324 6.18 -23.13 -11.53
N MET A 325 5.87 -22.71 -12.76
CA MET A 325 6.58 -21.61 -13.42
C MET A 325 6.34 -20.29 -12.68
N ILE A 326 5.09 -19.94 -12.39
CA ILE A 326 4.74 -18.70 -11.68
C ILE A 326 5.38 -18.70 -10.29
N GLN A 327 5.30 -19.83 -9.56
CA GLN A 327 5.95 -19.96 -8.27
C GLN A 327 7.45 -19.73 -8.35
N LYS A 328 8.16 -20.50 -9.15
CA LYS A 328 9.64 -20.45 -9.23
C LYS A 328 10.15 -19.07 -9.62
N ILE A 329 9.48 -18.43 -10.59
CA ILE A 329 9.87 -17.08 -11.04
C ILE A 329 9.51 -16.05 -9.96
N GLY A 330 8.28 -16.11 -9.46
CA GLY A 330 7.78 -15.19 -8.45
C GLY A 330 8.62 -15.21 -7.17
N GLU A 331 8.93 -16.40 -6.66
CA GLU A 331 9.80 -16.59 -5.49
C GLU A 331 11.19 -15.97 -5.70
N LYS A 332 11.81 -16.28 -6.86
CA LYS A 332 13.11 -15.71 -7.20
C LYS A 332 13.06 -14.19 -7.33
N TYR A 333 12.00 -13.66 -7.91
CA TYR A 333 11.82 -12.22 -8.07
C TYR A 333 11.59 -11.51 -6.73
N VAL A 334 10.81 -12.13 -5.82
CA VAL A 334 10.64 -11.65 -4.43
C VAL A 334 11.99 -11.59 -3.72
N ASP A 335 12.82 -12.64 -3.83
CA ASP A 335 14.14 -12.68 -3.20
C ASP A 335 15.09 -11.61 -3.78
N ASP A 336 15.05 -11.40 -5.08
CA ASP A 336 15.85 -10.36 -5.75
C ASP A 336 15.43 -8.96 -5.29
N CYS A 337 14.11 -8.67 -5.26
CA CYS A 337 13.58 -7.40 -4.77
C CYS A 337 13.86 -7.18 -3.27
N TYR A 338 13.71 -8.22 -2.46
CA TYR A 338 14.03 -8.18 -1.03
C TYR A 338 15.50 -7.84 -0.80
N THR A 339 16.42 -8.46 -1.55
CA THR A 339 17.87 -8.19 -1.45
C THR A 339 18.17 -6.73 -1.77
N ILE A 340 17.60 -6.18 -2.86
CA ILE A 340 17.78 -4.75 -3.20
C ILE A 340 17.26 -3.86 -2.07
N ALA A 341 16.04 -4.14 -1.58
CA ALA A 341 15.40 -3.35 -0.54
C ALA A 341 16.19 -3.36 0.79
N GLN A 342 16.84 -4.49 1.14
CA GLN A 342 17.73 -4.56 2.29
C GLN A 342 18.94 -3.61 2.15
N GLU A 343 19.54 -3.55 0.97
CA GLU A 343 20.70 -2.68 0.73
C GLU A 343 20.31 -1.18 0.72
N ILE A 344 19.09 -0.87 0.27
CA ILE A 344 18.51 0.48 0.41
C ILE A 344 18.33 0.83 1.89
N LEU A 345 17.75 -0.06 2.67
CA LEU A 345 17.48 0.16 4.10
C LEU A 345 18.78 0.32 4.91
N ARG A 346 19.82 -0.43 4.56
CA ARG A 346 21.16 -0.30 5.17
C ARG A 346 21.89 0.98 4.78
N GLY A 347 21.35 1.80 3.89
CA GLY A 347 21.94 3.05 3.41
C GLY A 347 23.13 2.85 2.44
N ILE A 348 23.35 1.63 1.95
CA ILE A 348 24.37 1.31 0.93
C ILE A 348 23.94 1.89 -0.42
N LEU A 349 22.66 1.73 -0.77
CA LEU A 349 22.04 2.37 -1.90
C LEU A 349 21.34 3.64 -1.42
N LYS A 350 21.80 4.82 -1.83
CA LYS A 350 21.10 6.09 -1.59
C LYS A 350 19.99 6.24 -2.62
N ARG A 351 18.79 6.53 -2.15
CA ARG A 351 17.64 6.96 -2.99
C ARG A 351 17.87 8.35 -3.53
#